data_4015b0f18001616920b04a9adce09bb7
#
_entry.id   4015b0f18001616920b04a9adce09bb7
#
_cell.length_a   1.000
_cell.length_b   1.000
_cell.length_c   1.000
_cell.angle_alpha   90.00
_cell.angle_beta   90.00
_cell.angle_gamma   90.00
#
_symmetry.space_group_name_H-M   'P 1'
#
loop_
_entity.id
_entity.type
_entity.pdbx_description
1 polymer ?
#
loop_
_entity_poly.entity_id
_entity_poly.type
_entity_poly.pdbx_seq_one_letter_code
_entity_poly.pdbx_strand_id
1 'polypeptide(L)'
;MKKIILKSLSIVNFRGEQNRTTEFDAKETSIMGDNGLGKSRHFDAFMWLLFGKDVMERKDYEIKTIVDGKPLQHVNAEVTGVLVVDGEVIKLRRALVEDWVKPRGQMEQIFKGNHTECAVNDVPMPVTKYKAYVNGIVDDGLFKIITNPLYFASMPWQKQREQLFALAGTISDSEIAEGNEAYTALLAKLVGKDMEGYKKEVAAKKKLAKDELEQIQPRIDQTQKLMPPVLVWEDIEKKIGELDAKILDIDTQLQDKAEAERKVYEAERKKK
;
A
#
# COMPACT_ATOMS: atom_id res chain seq x y z
N MET A 1 -8.92 28.74 7.91
CA MET A 1 -8.38 27.94 9.03
C MET A 1 -9.18 28.29 10.27
N LYS A 2 -9.68 27.28 11.00
CA LYS A 2 -10.46 27.54 12.23
C LYS A 2 -9.53 28.05 13.35
N LYS A 3 -9.95 29.07 14.07
CA LYS A 3 -9.25 29.57 15.26
C LYS A 3 -9.79 28.84 16.48
N ILE A 4 -8.95 28.04 17.15
CA ILE A 4 -9.32 27.26 18.32
C ILE A 4 -8.53 27.75 19.52
N ILE A 5 -9.22 28.06 20.62
CA ILE A 5 -8.60 28.50 21.86
C ILE A 5 -9.17 27.64 22.99
N LEU A 6 -8.32 27.01 23.78
CA LEU A 6 -8.71 26.35 25.03
C LEU A 6 -8.84 27.42 26.13
N LYS A 7 -10.03 27.58 26.71
CA LYS A 7 -10.28 28.52 27.81
C LYS A 7 -10.07 27.90 29.18
N SER A 8 -10.58 26.68 29.38
CA SER A 8 -10.40 26.00 30.65
C SER A 8 -10.39 24.50 30.46
N LEU A 9 -9.70 23.81 31.35
CA LEU A 9 -9.67 22.35 31.44
C LEU A 9 -9.89 21.95 32.90
N SER A 10 -10.99 21.24 33.17
CA SER A 10 -11.32 20.65 34.45
C SER A 10 -11.05 19.16 34.43
N ILE A 11 -10.32 18.67 35.38
CA ILE A 11 -9.86 17.29 35.53
C ILE A 11 -10.35 16.77 36.87
N VAL A 12 -11.11 15.69 36.87
CA VAL A 12 -11.64 15.06 38.09
C VAL A 12 -11.29 13.58 38.09
N ASN A 13 -10.66 13.11 39.16
CA ASN A 13 -10.26 11.71 39.39
C ASN A 13 -9.50 11.05 38.22
N PHE A 14 -8.71 11.81 37.50
CA PHE A 14 -7.98 11.36 36.31
C PHE A 14 -6.47 11.22 36.62
N ARG A 15 -5.93 10.02 36.51
CA ARG A 15 -4.51 9.68 36.68
C ARG A 15 -3.86 10.28 37.93
N GLY A 16 -4.54 10.22 39.06
CA GLY A 16 -4.05 10.74 40.35
C GLY A 16 -4.36 12.22 40.62
N GLU A 17 -4.99 12.94 39.69
CA GLU A 17 -5.52 14.27 39.92
C GLU A 17 -6.96 14.13 40.45
N GLN A 18 -7.22 14.59 41.68
CA GLN A 18 -8.55 14.46 42.29
C GLN A 18 -9.52 15.49 41.73
N ASN A 19 -9.13 16.77 41.74
CA ASN A 19 -9.93 17.85 41.19
C ASN A 19 -9.04 19.05 40.93
N ARG A 20 -8.94 19.41 39.66
CA ARG A 20 -8.16 20.59 39.23
C ARG A 20 -8.84 21.24 38.04
N THR A 21 -9.04 22.52 38.12
CA THR A 21 -9.46 23.35 37.00
C THR A 21 -8.34 24.34 36.68
N THR A 22 -7.92 24.36 35.43
CA THR A 22 -6.90 25.26 34.92
C THR A 22 -7.55 26.17 33.88
N GLU A 23 -7.37 27.48 34.05
CA GLU A 23 -7.76 28.47 33.06
C GLU A 23 -6.56 28.80 32.18
N PHE A 24 -6.82 28.99 30.90
CA PHE A 24 -5.81 29.26 29.89
C PHE A 24 -5.98 30.65 29.31
N ASP A 25 -4.88 31.39 29.20
CA ASP A 25 -4.85 32.62 28.45
C ASP A 25 -4.91 32.35 26.96
N ALA A 26 -5.54 33.21 26.20
CA ALA A 26 -5.67 33.08 24.74
C ALA A 26 -4.33 33.19 23.99
N LYS A 27 -3.27 33.71 24.64
CA LYS A 27 -1.94 33.84 24.03
C LYS A 27 -0.99 32.74 24.44
N GLU A 28 -0.70 32.67 25.75
CA GLU A 28 0.26 31.71 26.29
C GLU A 28 -0.06 31.41 27.76
N THR A 29 -0.01 30.14 28.12
CA THR A 29 -0.16 29.66 29.49
C THR A 29 0.95 28.67 29.81
N SER A 30 1.81 29.02 30.76
CA SER A 30 2.91 28.13 31.20
C SER A 30 2.48 27.36 32.47
N ILE A 31 2.53 26.04 32.43
CA ILE A 31 2.30 25.18 33.59
C ILE A 31 3.63 24.75 34.17
N MET A 32 3.99 25.35 35.30
CA MET A 32 5.27 25.14 36.00
C MET A 32 5.10 24.31 37.27
N GLY A 33 6.17 23.69 37.74
CA GLY A 33 6.22 22.89 38.96
C GLY A 33 7.33 21.85 38.89
N ASP A 34 7.60 21.15 40.00
CA ASP A 34 8.62 20.10 40.08
C ASP A 34 8.23 18.85 39.29
N ASN A 35 9.20 17.96 39.06
CA ASN A 35 8.96 16.72 38.38
C ASN A 35 8.02 15.82 39.24
N GLY A 36 7.10 15.13 38.57
CA GLY A 36 6.11 14.28 39.24
C GLY A 36 4.81 14.99 39.65
N LEU A 37 4.71 16.33 39.67
CA LEU A 37 3.51 17.08 40.06
C LEU A 37 2.37 17.05 39.05
N GLY A 38 2.51 16.28 37.97
CA GLY A 38 1.38 16.06 37.03
C GLY A 38 1.24 17.11 35.94
N LYS A 39 2.28 17.88 35.60
CA LYS A 39 2.24 18.83 34.47
C LYS A 39 1.77 18.18 33.16
N SER A 40 2.31 17.03 32.80
CA SER A 40 1.93 16.27 31.60
C SER A 40 0.49 15.74 31.65
N ARG A 41 -0.11 15.61 32.84
CA ARG A 41 -1.50 15.15 32.96
C ARG A 41 -2.50 16.08 32.29
N HIS A 42 -2.22 17.37 32.26
CA HIS A 42 -3.09 18.34 31.56
C HIS A 42 -3.15 18.01 30.06
N PHE A 43 -1.99 17.70 29.45
CA PHE A 43 -1.96 17.33 28.04
C PHE A 43 -2.57 15.95 27.80
N ASP A 44 -2.30 14.95 28.65
CA ASP A 44 -2.95 13.63 28.60
C ASP A 44 -4.47 13.76 28.74
N ALA A 45 -4.95 14.58 29.68
CA ALA A 45 -6.37 14.80 29.89
C ALA A 45 -7.04 15.46 28.67
N PHE A 46 -6.36 16.45 28.08
CA PHE A 46 -6.85 17.10 26.88
C PHE A 46 -6.87 16.16 25.67
N MET A 47 -5.84 15.34 25.47
CA MET A 47 -5.80 14.30 24.44
C MET A 47 -6.91 13.27 24.64
N TRP A 48 -7.13 12.86 25.89
CA TRP A 48 -8.21 11.93 26.21
C TRP A 48 -9.59 12.56 25.97
N LEU A 49 -9.78 13.81 26.37
CA LEU A 49 -11.03 14.54 26.11
C LEU A 49 -11.36 14.54 24.61
N LEU A 50 -10.42 14.93 23.77
CA LEU A 50 -10.66 15.06 22.34
C LEU A 50 -10.76 13.69 21.65
N PHE A 51 -9.77 12.82 21.84
CA PHE A 51 -9.58 11.63 21.01
C PHE A 51 -9.76 10.30 21.75
N GLY A 52 -9.85 10.31 23.09
CA GLY A 52 -9.95 9.09 23.89
C GLY A 52 -8.66 8.27 23.92
N LYS A 53 -7.51 8.92 23.78
CA LYS A 53 -6.16 8.32 23.76
C LYS A 53 -5.24 9.14 24.64
N ASP A 54 -4.12 8.55 25.05
CA ASP A 54 -3.03 9.32 25.69
C ASP A 54 -2.11 9.96 24.62
N VAL A 55 -1.08 10.67 25.09
CA VAL A 55 -0.07 11.31 24.24
C VAL A 55 0.70 10.31 23.37
N MET A 56 0.81 9.05 23.82
CA MET A 56 1.48 7.97 23.11
C MET A 56 0.54 7.13 22.20
N GLU A 57 -0.68 7.62 21.94
CA GLU A 57 -1.68 6.95 21.09
C GLU A 57 -2.31 5.69 21.70
N ARG A 58 -2.05 5.36 22.95
CA ARG A 58 -2.61 4.19 23.59
C ARG A 58 -4.07 4.46 23.95
N LYS A 59 -4.95 3.51 23.62
CA LYS A 59 -6.37 3.53 24.03
C LYS A 59 -6.56 2.85 25.38
N ASP A 60 -5.78 1.78 25.61
CA ASP A 60 -5.80 1.01 26.83
C ASP A 60 -4.66 1.47 27.74
N TYR A 61 -4.97 2.45 28.58
CA TYR A 61 -4.05 2.97 29.59
C TYR A 61 -4.83 3.33 30.85
N GLU A 62 -4.12 3.42 31.96
CA GLU A 62 -4.74 3.71 33.25
C GLU A 62 -5.27 5.16 33.30
N ILE A 63 -6.59 5.28 33.17
CA ILE A 63 -7.30 6.56 33.27
C ILE A 63 -7.63 6.87 34.74
N LYS A 64 -7.97 5.84 35.51
CA LYS A 64 -8.32 5.98 36.93
C LYS A 64 -7.10 6.25 37.79
N THR A 65 -7.33 6.88 38.92
CA THR A 65 -6.32 7.03 39.98
C THR A 65 -6.01 5.66 40.57
N ILE A 66 -4.73 5.31 40.64
CA ILE A 66 -4.24 4.09 41.28
C ILE A 66 -3.86 4.41 42.73
N VAL A 67 -4.39 3.65 43.68
CA VAL A 67 -4.05 3.69 45.10
C VAL A 67 -3.66 2.27 45.51
N ASP A 68 -2.49 2.10 46.12
CA ASP A 68 -1.94 0.79 46.53
C ASP A 68 -1.98 -0.28 45.44
N GLY A 69 -1.64 0.14 44.19
CA GLY A 69 -1.57 -0.74 43.03
C GLY A 69 -2.91 -1.16 42.44
N LYS A 70 -4.01 -0.60 42.92
CA LYS A 70 -5.38 -0.90 42.42
C LYS A 70 -6.08 0.39 41.97
N PRO A 71 -6.87 0.33 40.87
CA PRO A 71 -7.72 1.46 40.48
C PRO A 71 -8.71 1.82 41.59
N LEU A 72 -8.82 3.10 41.86
CA LEU A 72 -9.79 3.61 42.84
C LEU A 72 -11.20 3.30 42.35
N GLN A 73 -12.00 2.66 43.21
CA GLN A 73 -13.38 2.25 42.94
C GLN A 73 -14.39 3.28 43.48
N HIS A 74 -15.62 3.20 42.99
CA HIS A 74 -16.73 4.11 43.30
C HIS A 74 -16.45 5.57 42.95
N VAL A 75 -15.55 5.82 41.98
CA VAL A 75 -15.28 7.16 41.48
C VAL A 75 -15.23 7.14 39.96
N ASN A 76 -15.81 8.13 39.34
CA ASN A 76 -15.76 8.34 37.92
C ASN A 76 -14.60 9.29 37.59
N ALA A 77 -13.86 8.97 36.55
CA ALA A 77 -12.86 9.90 36.02
C ALA A 77 -13.52 10.79 34.96
N GLU A 78 -13.35 12.10 35.07
CA GLU A 78 -14.00 13.05 34.18
C GLU A 78 -13.02 14.13 33.75
N VAL A 79 -13.09 14.51 32.47
CA VAL A 79 -12.40 15.69 31.92
C VAL A 79 -13.42 16.53 31.14
N THR A 80 -13.46 17.82 31.51
CA THR A 80 -14.27 18.84 30.83
C THR A 80 -13.39 19.94 30.31
N GLY A 81 -13.54 20.29 29.05
CA GLY A 81 -12.81 21.40 28.40
C GLY A 81 -13.78 22.42 27.80
N VAL A 82 -13.47 23.70 27.98
CA VAL A 82 -14.17 24.79 27.32
C VAL A 82 -13.28 25.37 26.23
N LEU A 83 -13.73 25.24 24.98
CA LEU A 83 -13.03 25.76 23.81
C LEU A 83 -13.82 26.93 23.21
N VAL A 84 -13.08 27.82 22.56
CA VAL A 84 -13.65 28.83 21.66
C VAL A 84 -13.21 28.51 20.25
N VAL A 85 -14.17 28.19 19.38
CA VAL A 85 -13.93 27.85 17.98
C VAL A 85 -14.58 28.90 17.12
N ASP A 86 -13.78 29.69 16.40
CA ASP A 86 -14.23 30.79 15.54
C ASP A 86 -15.20 31.79 16.25
N GLY A 87 -15.01 31.95 17.57
CA GLY A 87 -15.82 32.84 18.42
C GLY A 87 -16.97 32.13 19.17
N GLU A 88 -17.33 30.92 18.82
CA GLU A 88 -18.34 30.15 19.51
C GLU A 88 -17.75 29.37 20.70
N VAL A 89 -18.43 29.41 21.83
CA VAL A 89 -18.02 28.67 23.04
C VAL A 89 -18.59 27.26 22.99
N ILE A 90 -17.71 26.25 23.05
CA ILE A 90 -18.06 24.85 23.04
C ILE A 90 -17.53 24.19 24.31
N LYS A 91 -18.42 23.54 25.07
CA LYS A 91 -18.06 22.75 26.23
C LYS A 91 -18.04 21.29 25.85
N LEU A 92 -16.90 20.64 25.98
CA LEU A 92 -16.71 19.20 25.75
C LEU A 92 -16.55 18.50 27.09
N ARG A 93 -17.22 17.35 27.27
CA ARG A 93 -17.10 16.51 28.44
C ARG A 93 -16.91 15.06 28.04
N ARG A 94 -15.96 14.39 28.69
CA ARG A 94 -15.78 12.94 28.62
C ARG A 94 -15.59 12.38 30.01
N ALA A 95 -16.36 11.33 30.36
CA ALA A 95 -16.27 10.64 31.62
C ALA A 95 -16.10 9.14 31.41
N LEU A 96 -15.30 8.51 32.26
CA LEU A 96 -15.21 7.07 32.41
C LEU A 96 -16.02 6.70 33.65
N VAL A 97 -17.18 6.08 33.43
CA VAL A 97 -18.18 5.78 34.44
C VAL A 97 -18.13 4.29 34.76
N GLU A 98 -18.26 3.96 36.04
CA GLU A 98 -18.28 2.57 36.50
C GLU A 98 -19.69 1.97 36.41
N ASP A 99 -19.74 0.75 35.90
CA ASP A 99 -20.95 -0.06 35.84
C ASP A 99 -21.02 -0.99 37.07
N TRP A 100 -21.92 -0.68 37.98
CA TRP A 100 -22.20 -1.49 39.16
C TRP A 100 -23.58 -2.13 39.05
N VAL A 101 -23.67 -3.44 39.26
CA VAL A 101 -24.93 -4.17 39.21
C VAL A 101 -25.16 -4.86 40.53
N LYS A 102 -26.38 -4.72 41.06
CA LYS A 102 -26.82 -5.45 42.24
C LYS A 102 -27.57 -6.72 41.80
N PRO A 103 -26.96 -7.92 41.90
CA PRO A 103 -27.67 -9.16 41.56
C PRO A 103 -28.84 -9.40 42.49
N ARG A 104 -29.88 -10.06 41.97
CA ARG A 104 -31.07 -10.37 42.73
C ARG A 104 -30.74 -11.30 43.91
N GLY A 105 -31.03 -10.86 45.16
CA GLY A 105 -30.74 -11.62 46.37
C GLY A 105 -29.37 -11.37 47.00
N GLN A 106 -28.55 -10.50 46.45
CA GLN A 106 -27.29 -10.08 47.07
C GLN A 106 -27.41 -8.66 47.63
N MET A 107 -26.74 -8.41 48.79
CA MET A 107 -26.69 -7.07 49.37
C MET A 107 -25.64 -6.17 48.72
N GLU A 108 -24.57 -6.75 48.16
CA GLU A 108 -23.45 -6.03 47.62
C GLU A 108 -23.58 -5.81 46.11
N GLN A 109 -23.05 -4.70 45.66
CA GLN A 109 -22.92 -4.40 44.22
C GLN A 109 -21.65 -5.04 43.66
N ILE A 110 -21.73 -5.58 42.45
CA ILE A 110 -20.61 -6.20 41.74
C ILE A 110 -20.21 -5.26 40.61
N PHE A 111 -18.91 -4.97 40.52
CA PHE A 111 -18.34 -4.21 39.44
C PHE A 111 -18.37 -5.03 38.11
N LYS A 112 -19.00 -4.47 37.09
CA LYS A 112 -19.13 -5.11 35.76
C LYS A 112 -18.15 -4.58 34.75
N GLY A 113 -17.66 -3.38 34.93
CA GLY A 113 -16.76 -2.74 33.98
C GLY A 113 -16.87 -1.22 34.00
N ASN A 114 -16.34 -0.58 32.98
CA ASN A 114 -16.48 0.84 32.80
C ASN A 114 -17.00 1.12 31.37
N HIS A 115 -17.80 2.19 31.26
CA HIS A 115 -18.19 2.73 29.97
C HIS A 115 -17.81 4.21 29.86
N THR A 116 -17.74 4.71 28.62
CA THR A 116 -17.39 6.10 28.36
C THR A 116 -18.66 6.90 28.04
N GLU A 117 -18.89 7.95 28.77
CA GLU A 117 -19.90 8.96 28.47
C GLU A 117 -19.27 10.20 27.87
N CYS A 118 -19.94 10.78 26.89
CA CYS A 118 -19.52 12.01 26.23
C CYS A 118 -20.68 12.99 26.16
N ALA A 119 -20.39 14.29 26.28
CA ALA A 119 -21.36 15.35 26.08
C ALA A 119 -20.73 16.56 25.39
N VAL A 120 -21.55 17.28 24.62
CA VAL A 120 -21.21 18.58 24.01
C VAL A 120 -22.25 19.58 24.46
N ASN A 121 -21.82 20.70 25.06
CA ASN A 121 -22.67 21.72 25.64
C ASN A 121 -23.71 21.12 26.60
N ASP A 122 -23.27 20.21 27.47
CA ASP A 122 -24.05 19.46 28.43
C ASP A 122 -25.10 18.50 27.83
N VAL A 123 -25.13 18.33 26.49
CA VAL A 123 -26.01 17.38 25.82
C VAL A 123 -25.27 16.05 25.63
N PRO A 124 -25.72 14.97 26.26
CA PRO A 124 -25.12 13.65 26.13
C PRO A 124 -25.21 13.13 24.72
N MET A 125 -24.12 12.50 24.23
CA MET A 125 -24.10 11.88 22.93
C MET A 125 -23.26 10.59 22.87
N PRO A 126 -23.55 9.66 21.95
CA PRO A 126 -22.75 8.46 21.76
C PRO A 126 -21.31 8.81 21.39
N VAL A 127 -20.34 7.99 21.84
CA VAL A 127 -18.90 8.19 21.59
C VAL A 127 -18.57 8.34 20.11
N THR A 128 -19.29 7.63 19.23
CA THR A 128 -19.10 7.73 17.77
C THR A 128 -19.46 9.10 17.22
N LYS A 129 -20.59 9.66 17.64
CA LYS A 129 -21.02 11.01 17.26
C LYS A 129 -20.10 12.08 17.85
N TYR A 130 -19.69 11.89 19.10
CA TYR A 130 -18.74 12.80 19.76
C TYR A 130 -17.41 12.86 19.01
N LYS A 131 -16.86 11.72 18.61
CA LYS A 131 -15.63 11.66 17.78
C LYS A 131 -15.80 12.38 16.45
N ALA A 132 -16.91 12.16 15.76
CA ALA A 132 -17.21 12.85 14.51
C ALA A 132 -17.31 14.38 14.71
N TYR A 133 -17.93 14.82 15.79
CA TYR A 133 -18.05 16.23 16.17
C TYR A 133 -16.69 16.85 16.43
N VAL A 134 -15.84 16.20 17.26
CA VAL A 134 -14.48 16.68 17.56
C VAL A 134 -13.61 16.73 16.31
N ASN A 135 -13.67 15.70 15.44
CA ASN A 135 -12.95 15.70 14.17
C ASN A 135 -13.41 16.84 13.23
N GLY A 136 -14.66 17.27 13.33
CA GLY A 136 -15.16 18.45 12.63
C GLY A 136 -14.57 19.77 13.15
N ILE A 137 -14.13 19.82 14.40
CA ILE A 137 -13.46 20.97 15.02
C ILE A 137 -11.96 20.93 14.70
N VAL A 138 -11.30 19.81 14.99
CA VAL A 138 -9.86 19.62 14.85
C VAL A 138 -9.57 18.19 14.37
N ASP A 139 -8.81 18.09 13.29
CA ASP A 139 -8.34 16.80 12.79
C ASP A 139 -7.28 16.21 13.75
N ASP A 140 -7.44 14.92 14.10
CA ASP A 140 -6.56 14.19 15.02
C ASP A 140 -5.09 14.21 14.56
N GLY A 141 -4.84 13.99 13.27
CA GLY A 141 -3.49 13.96 12.69
C GLY A 141 -2.84 15.35 12.71
N LEU A 142 -3.57 16.36 12.27
CA LEU A 142 -3.08 17.74 12.26
C LEU A 142 -2.80 18.25 13.67
N PHE A 143 -3.70 17.96 14.62
CA PHE A 143 -3.53 18.36 16.02
C PHE A 143 -2.23 17.80 16.62
N LYS A 144 -1.96 16.52 16.38
CA LYS A 144 -0.73 15.87 16.87
C LYS A 144 0.54 16.42 16.27
N ILE A 145 0.52 16.71 14.97
CA ILE A 145 1.68 17.33 14.30
C ILE A 145 2.02 18.68 14.93
N ILE A 146 0.99 19.47 15.29
CA ILE A 146 1.18 20.81 15.86
C ILE A 146 1.59 20.72 17.34
N THR A 147 1.02 19.80 18.11
CA THR A 147 1.15 19.76 19.57
C THR A 147 2.22 18.82 20.09
N ASN A 148 2.59 17.79 19.32
CA ASN A 148 3.61 16.83 19.72
C ASN A 148 4.81 16.87 18.76
N PRO A 149 5.93 17.52 19.16
CA PRO A 149 7.10 17.68 18.28
C PRO A 149 7.75 16.33 17.88
N LEU A 150 7.54 15.28 18.68
CA LEU A 150 8.10 13.96 18.38
C LEU A 150 7.19 13.14 17.47
N TYR A 151 5.92 13.51 17.32
CA TYR A 151 4.95 12.73 16.56
C TYR A 151 5.32 12.62 15.08
N PHE A 152 5.67 13.73 14.45
CA PHE A 152 6.09 13.74 13.05
C PHE A 152 7.34 12.87 12.83
N ALA A 153 8.35 13.00 13.71
CA ALA A 153 9.58 12.23 13.62
C ALA A 153 9.37 10.71 13.83
N SER A 154 8.36 10.33 14.61
CA SER A 154 8.03 8.91 14.88
C SER A 154 7.22 8.24 13.78
N MET A 155 6.69 9.00 12.82
CA MET A 155 5.91 8.44 11.72
C MET A 155 6.79 7.68 10.72
N PRO A 156 6.26 6.63 10.06
CA PRO A 156 6.88 6.06 8.87
C PRO A 156 7.10 7.13 7.80
N TRP A 157 8.24 7.09 7.10
CA TRP A 157 8.64 8.11 6.13
C TRP A 157 7.59 8.38 5.04
N GLN A 158 6.82 7.34 4.64
CA GLN A 158 5.74 7.47 3.67
C GLN A 158 4.64 8.43 4.16
N LYS A 159 4.25 8.30 5.44
CA LYS A 159 3.26 9.18 6.06
C LYS A 159 3.82 10.58 6.31
N GLN A 160 5.09 10.71 6.68
CA GLN A 160 5.75 12.02 6.80
C GLN A 160 5.70 12.77 5.46
N ARG A 161 6.05 12.06 4.37
CA ARG A 161 5.99 12.61 3.01
C ARG A 161 4.58 13.04 2.63
N GLU A 162 3.58 12.20 2.85
CA GLU A 162 2.17 12.48 2.56
C GLU A 162 1.69 13.75 3.29
N GLN A 163 2.01 13.89 4.57
CA GLN A 163 1.67 15.07 5.35
C GLN A 163 2.37 16.34 4.86
N LEU A 164 3.64 16.25 4.50
CA LEU A 164 4.36 17.39 3.93
C LEU A 164 3.76 17.84 2.59
N PHE A 165 3.39 16.90 1.72
CA PHE A 165 2.72 17.23 0.48
C PHE A 165 1.33 17.84 0.71
N ALA A 166 0.59 17.34 1.69
CA ALA A 166 -0.71 17.92 2.05
C ALA A 166 -0.59 19.36 2.55
N LEU A 167 0.50 19.70 3.25
CA LEU A 167 0.76 21.06 3.74
C LEU A 167 1.35 21.99 2.66
N ALA A 168 2.27 21.47 1.84
CA ALA A 168 2.93 22.23 0.77
C ALA A 168 2.00 22.54 -0.43
N GLY A 169 0.90 21.80 -0.54
CA GLY A 169 0.04 21.78 -1.72
C GLY A 169 0.54 20.76 -2.75
N THR A 170 -0.38 20.29 -3.58
CA THR A 170 -0.06 19.39 -4.69
C THR A 170 0.45 20.20 -5.87
N ILE A 171 1.74 20.11 -6.14
CA ILE A 171 2.28 20.52 -7.44
C ILE A 171 1.84 19.44 -8.44
N SER A 172 1.24 19.83 -9.55
CA SER A 172 0.80 18.87 -10.57
C SER A 172 2.02 18.24 -11.27
N ASP A 173 1.87 16.97 -11.70
CA ASP A 173 2.93 16.29 -12.46
C ASP A 173 3.32 17.06 -13.72
N SER A 174 2.38 17.80 -14.32
CA SER A 174 2.64 18.67 -15.47
C SER A 174 3.53 19.86 -15.12
N GLU A 175 3.35 20.48 -13.95
CA GLU A 175 4.23 21.57 -13.48
C GLU A 175 5.64 21.06 -13.17
N ILE A 176 5.76 19.86 -12.59
CA ILE A 176 7.07 19.23 -12.33
C ILE A 176 7.79 18.87 -13.64
N ALA A 177 7.03 18.51 -14.68
CA ALA A 177 7.57 18.16 -15.98
C ALA A 177 8.02 19.39 -16.82
N GLU A 178 7.63 20.58 -16.40
CA GLU A 178 7.98 21.81 -17.08
C GLU A 178 9.50 22.00 -17.12
N GLY A 179 10.08 22.05 -18.31
CA GLY A 179 11.53 22.10 -18.51
C GLY A 179 12.28 20.77 -18.54
N ASN A 180 11.58 19.62 -18.44
CA ASN A 180 12.20 18.29 -18.52
C ASN A 180 11.52 17.43 -19.59
N GLU A 181 12.11 17.39 -20.78
CA GLU A 181 11.56 16.63 -21.94
C GLU A 181 11.39 15.14 -21.66
N ALA A 182 12.34 14.52 -20.93
CA ALA A 182 12.27 13.11 -20.59
C ALA A 182 11.08 12.79 -19.67
N TYR A 183 10.79 13.70 -18.74
CA TYR A 183 9.65 13.54 -17.82
C TYR A 183 8.33 13.79 -18.54
N THR A 184 8.26 14.79 -19.41
CA THR A 184 7.09 15.04 -20.26
C THR A 184 6.76 13.84 -21.15
N ALA A 185 7.78 13.23 -21.77
CA ALA A 185 7.63 12.01 -22.57
C ALA A 185 7.18 10.80 -21.72
N LEU A 186 7.60 10.72 -20.46
CA LEU A 186 7.14 9.69 -19.53
C LEU A 186 5.66 9.89 -19.18
N LEU A 187 5.23 11.12 -18.85
CA LEU A 187 3.85 11.44 -18.55
C LEU A 187 2.93 11.11 -19.73
N ALA A 188 3.36 11.39 -20.95
CA ALA A 188 2.61 11.03 -22.17
C ALA A 188 2.42 9.51 -22.32
N LYS A 189 3.33 8.68 -21.81
CA LYS A 189 3.22 7.21 -21.82
C LYS A 189 2.37 6.65 -20.69
N LEU A 190 2.16 7.40 -19.61
CA LEU A 190 1.36 6.94 -18.49
C LEU A 190 -0.14 6.84 -18.83
N VAL A 191 -0.67 7.72 -19.67
CA VAL A 191 -2.06 7.72 -20.19
C VAL A 191 -3.08 7.19 -19.18
N GLY A 192 -3.24 7.89 -18.04
CA GLY A 192 -4.21 7.51 -17.00
C GLY A 192 -3.81 6.33 -16.10
N LYS A 193 -2.60 5.81 -16.22
CA LYS A 193 -2.02 4.81 -15.33
C LYS A 193 -1.16 5.49 -14.27
N ASP A 194 -1.13 4.91 -13.08
CA ASP A 194 -0.18 5.33 -12.07
C ASP A 194 1.25 4.84 -12.40
N MET A 195 2.25 5.46 -11.81
CA MET A 195 3.66 5.14 -12.03
C MET A 195 3.99 3.67 -11.67
N GLU A 196 3.35 3.12 -10.65
CA GLU A 196 3.57 1.73 -10.26
C GLU A 196 2.97 0.74 -11.25
N GLY A 197 1.78 1.02 -11.76
CA GLY A 197 1.13 0.24 -12.80
C GLY A 197 1.98 0.22 -14.08
N TYR A 198 2.51 1.37 -14.48
CA TYR A 198 3.41 1.46 -15.64
C TYR A 198 4.72 0.67 -15.44
N LYS A 199 5.35 0.75 -14.26
CA LYS A 199 6.54 -0.06 -13.93
C LYS A 199 6.27 -1.56 -14.02
N LYS A 200 5.11 -2.02 -13.51
CA LYS A 200 4.71 -3.44 -13.60
C LYS A 200 4.51 -3.87 -15.06
N GLU A 201 3.87 -3.03 -15.87
CA GLU A 201 3.68 -3.31 -17.30
C GLU A 201 5.03 -3.42 -18.05
N VAL A 202 5.94 -2.48 -17.82
CA VAL A 202 7.28 -2.50 -18.43
C VAL A 202 8.08 -3.71 -17.97
N ALA A 203 7.99 -4.07 -16.69
CA ALA A 203 8.64 -5.26 -16.14
C ALA A 203 8.11 -6.56 -16.78
N ALA A 204 6.78 -6.65 -16.97
CA ALA A 204 6.16 -7.79 -17.67
C ALA A 204 6.61 -7.89 -19.13
N LYS A 205 6.60 -6.77 -19.87
CA LYS A 205 7.10 -6.71 -21.26
C LYS A 205 8.58 -7.11 -21.36
N LYS A 206 9.42 -6.61 -20.43
CA LYS A 206 10.83 -6.97 -20.36
C LYS A 206 11.02 -8.48 -20.13
N LYS A 207 10.21 -9.07 -19.24
CA LYS A 207 10.25 -10.52 -18.99
C LYS A 207 9.88 -11.32 -20.23
N LEU A 208 8.77 -10.97 -20.89
CA LEU A 208 8.35 -11.64 -22.14
C LEU A 208 9.43 -11.57 -23.23
N ALA A 209 10.00 -10.37 -23.45
CA ALA A 209 11.06 -10.21 -24.44
C ALA A 209 12.32 -11.01 -24.09
N LYS A 210 12.64 -11.16 -22.80
CA LYS A 210 13.75 -11.99 -22.35
C LYS A 210 13.48 -13.48 -22.59
N ASP A 211 12.25 -13.94 -22.25
CA ASP A 211 11.84 -15.34 -22.46
C ASP A 211 11.82 -15.68 -23.97
N GLU A 212 11.38 -14.75 -24.83
CA GLU A 212 11.44 -14.92 -26.29
C GLU A 212 12.90 -15.00 -26.79
N LEU A 213 13.77 -14.12 -26.29
CA LEU A 213 15.19 -14.12 -26.65
C LEU A 213 15.86 -15.45 -26.28
N GLU A 214 15.58 -15.99 -25.11
CA GLU A 214 16.10 -17.28 -24.66
C GLU A 214 15.61 -18.47 -25.52
N GLN A 215 14.44 -18.35 -26.14
CA GLN A 215 13.90 -19.38 -27.03
C GLN A 215 14.46 -19.32 -28.48
N ILE A 216 15.07 -18.23 -28.88
CA ILE A 216 15.55 -18.08 -30.28
C ILE A 216 16.62 -19.13 -30.58
N GLN A 217 17.63 -19.27 -29.74
CA GLN A 217 18.72 -20.21 -29.99
C GLN A 217 18.24 -21.68 -30.06
N PRO A 218 17.44 -22.20 -29.16
CA PRO A 218 16.88 -23.53 -29.31
C PRO A 218 16.06 -23.73 -30.58
N ARG A 219 15.30 -22.71 -31.01
CA ARG A 219 14.55 -22.78 -32.29
C ARG A 219 15.46 -22.84 -33.51
N ILE A 220 16.55 -22.06 -33.50
CA ILE A 220 17.55 -22.08 -34.54
C ILE A 220 18.18 -23.49 -34.62
N ASP A 221 18.62 -24.04 -33.49
CA ASP A 221 19.23 -25.36 -33.39
C ASP A 221 18.28 -26.46 -33.86
N GLN A 222 17.00 -26.37 -33.50
CA GLN A 222 15.98 -27.31 -33.96
C GLN A 222 15.76 -27.21 -35.49
N THR A 223 15.68 -25.99 -36.02
CA THR A 223 15.50 -25.75 -37.44
C THR A 223 16.69 -26.27 -38.21
N GLN A 224 17.92 -26.04 -37.74
CA GLN A 224 19.14 -26.54 -38.36
C GLN A 224 19.18 -28.08 -38.41
N LYS A 225 18.74 -28.76 -37.34
CA LYS A 225 18.63 -30.23 -37.30
C LYS A 225 17.61 -30.79 -38.29
N LEU A 226 16.54 -30.04 -38.55
CA LEU A 226 15.49 -30.43 -39.49
C LEU A 226 15.77 -30.05 -40.93
N MET A 227 16.79 -29.22 -41.16
CA MET A 227 17.18 -28.87 -42.52
C MET A 227 17.74 -30.12 -43.23
N PRO A 228 17.25 -30.42 -44.42
CA PRO A 228 17.84 -31.47 -45.23
C PRO A 228 19.31 -31.12 -45.51
N PRO A 229 20.18 -32.16 -45.68
CA PRO A 229 21.57 -31.90 -46.02
C PRO A 229 21.64 -31.03 -47.29
N VAL A 230 22.54 -30.06 -47.27
CA VAL A 230 22.76 -29.19 -48.42
C VAL A 230 23.15 -30.08 -49.61
N LEU A 231 22.26 -30.18 -50.60
CA LEU A 231 22.55 -30.88 -51.83
C LEU A 231 23.50 -30.02 -52.63
N VAL A 232 24.72 -30.55 -52.84
CA VAL A 232 25.70 -29.93 -53.73
C VAL A 232 25.27 -30.26 -55.16
N TRP A 233 24.77 -29.27 -55.88
CA TRP A 233 24.29 -29.47 -57.26
C TRP A 233 25.32 -30.11 -58.17
N GLU A 234 26.59 -29.78 -58.03
CA GLU A 234 27.71 -30.38 -58.77
C GLU A 234 27.77 -31.92 -58.59
N ASP A 235 27.59 -32.42 -57.39
CA ASP A 235 27.56 -33.86 -57.09
C ASP A 235 26.33 -34.57 -57.71
N ILE A 236 25.21 -33.87 -57.79
CA ILE A 236 24.00 -34.37 -58.41
C ILE A 236 24.17 -34.41 -59.95
N GLU A 237 24.66 -33.35 -60.56
CA GLU A 237 24.93 -33.28 -62.00
C GLU A 237 25.91 -34.37 -62.40
N LYS A 238 26.95 -34.61 -61.61
CA LYS A 238 27.92 -35.66 -61.87
C LYS A 238 27.27 -37.06 -61.84
N LYS A 239 26.42 -37.34 -60.84
CA LYS A 239 25.69 -38.60 -60.79
C LYS A 239 24.64 -38.77 -61.88
N ILE A 240 24.00 -37.67 -62.32
CA ILE A 240 23.10 -37.71 -63.46
C ILE A 240 23.95 -38.10 -64.76
N GLY A 241 25.07 -37.42 -64.96
CA GLY A 241 25.94 -37.75 -66.10
C GLY A 241 26.43 -39.22 -66.07
N GLU A 242 26.78 -39.72 -64.86
CA GLU A 242 27.19 -41.14 -64.74
C GLU A 242 26.03 -42.15 -65.03
N LEU A 243 24.84 -41.77 -64.68
CA LEU A 243 23.63 -42.59 -64.93
C LEU A 243 23.23 -42.54 -66.41
N ASP A 244 23.30 -41.38 -67.02
CA ASP A 244 23.00 -41.19 -68.42
C ASP A 244 24.04 -41.99 -69.33
N ALA A 245 25.30 -41.98 -68.94
CA ALA A 245 26.33 -42.81 -69.63
C ALA A 245 26.02 -44.31 -69.49
N LYS A 246 25.57 -44.77 -68.34
CA LYS A 246 25.16 -46.17 -68.12
C LYS A 246 23.91 -46.52 -68.90
N ILE A 247 22.95 -45.64 -69.01
CA ILE A 247 21.75 -45.86 -69.83
C ILE A 247 22.17 -46.00 -71.30
N LEU A 248 23.02 -45.12 -71.79
CA LEU A 248 23.48 -45.18 -73.15
C LEU A 248 24.24 -46.52 -73.48
N ASP A 249 25.07 -46.96 -72.53
CA ASP A 249 25.79 -48.22 -72.66
C ASP A 249 24.79 -49.44 -72.66
N ILE A 250 23.80 -49.44 -71.76
CA ILE A 250 22.80 -50.50 -71.78
C ILE A 250 21.94 -50.48 -73.05
N ASP A 251 21.55 -49.32 -73.52
CA ASP A 251 20.81 -49.17 -74.79
C ASP A 251 21.60 -49.67 -75.98
N THR A 252 22.91 -49.40 -76.02
CA THR A 252 23.79 -49.93 -77.06
C THR A 252 23.84 -51.45 -76.98
N GLN A 253 24.04 -52.01 -75.80
CA GLN A 253 24.04 -53.48 -75.59
C GLN A 253 22.73 -54.15 -76.00
N LEU A 254 21.63 -53.49 -75.76
CA LEU A 254 20.28 -53.97 -76.12
C LEU A 254 20.11 -53.94 -77.66
N GLN A 255 20.59 -52.90 -78.34
CA GLN A 255 20.55 -52.79 -79.77
C GLN A 255 21.43 -53.88 -80.42
N ASP A 256 22.68 -54.08 -79.95
CA ASP A 256 23.60 -55.12 -80.40
C ASP A 256 22.96 -56.51 -80.21
N LYS A 257 22.36 -56.77 -79.09
CA LYS A 257 21.64 -58.05 -78.89
C LYS A 257 20.45 -58.23 -79.84
N ALA A 258 19.64 -57.18 -80.01
CA ALA A 258 18.50 -57.25 -80.93
C ALA A 258 18.94 -57.48 -82.39
N GLU A 259 20.07 -56.89 -82.81
CA GLU A 259 20.71 -57.12 -84.13
C GLU A 259 21.26 -58.53 -84.22
N ALA A 260 21.90 -59.05 -83.18
CA ALA A 260 22.40 -60.41 -83.15
C ALA A 260 21.24 -61.47 -83.29
N GLU A 261 20.18 -61.20 -82.52
CA GLU A 261 18.95 -62.04 -82.55
C GLU A 261 18.30 -62.03 -83.98
N ARG A 262 18.25 -60.83 -84.60
CA ARG A 262 17.73 -60.64 -85.93
C ARG A 262 18.60 -61.44 -86.96
N LYS A 263 19.90 -61.33 -86.86
CA LYS A 263 20.81 -62.08 -87.72
C LYS A 263 20.67 -63.60 -87.55
N VAL A 264 20.49 -64.07 -86.33
CA VAL A 264 20.25 -65.49 -86.07
C VAL A 264 18.89 -65.93 -86.69
N TYR A 265 17.86 -65.12 -86.47
CA TYR A 265 16.53 -65.38 -86.99
C TYR A 265 16.53 -65.35 -88.55
N GLU A 266 17.18 -64.44 -89.18
CA GLU A 266 17.35 -64.39 -90.63
C GLU A 266 18.20 -65.57 -91.20
N ALA A 267 19.23 -66.03 -90.50
CA ALA A 267 20.00 -67.18 -90.82
C ALA A 267 19.21 -68.50 -90.74
N GLU A 268 18.36 -68.64 -89.73
CA GLU A 268 17.45 -69.76 -89.60
C GLU A 268 16.33 -69.79 -90.66
N ARG A 269 15.85 -68.60 -91.06
CA ARG A 269 14.88 -68.48 -92.18
C ARG A 269 15.45 -68.73 -93.54
N LYS A 270 16.74 -68.58 -93.74
CA LYS A 270 17.43 -68.94 -95.01
C LYS A 270 17.79 -70.39 -95.10
N LYS A 271 17.68 -71.16 -93.98
CA LYS A 271 17.95 -72.62 -93.96
C LYS A 271 16.68 -73.46 -94.11
N LYS A 272 15.50 -72.86 -94.14
CA LYS A 272 14.26 -73.43 -94.52
C LYS A 272 13.92 -73.07 -95.94
#